data_5e42a9d785cae519d2a0199004d044d2
#
_entry.id   5e42a9d785cae519d2a0199004d044d2
#
_cell.length_a   1.000
_cell.length_b   1.000
_cell.length_c   1.000
_cell.angle_alpha   90.00
_cell.angle_beta   90.00
_cell.angle_gamma   90.00
#
_symmetry.space_group_name_H-M   'P 1'
#
loop_
_entity.id
_entity.type
_entity.pdbx_description
1 polymer ?
#
loop_
_entity_poly.entity_id
_entity_poly.type
_entity_poly.pdbx_seq_one_letter_code
_entity_poly.pdbx_strand_id
1 'polypeptide(L)'
;MSVPVIIPTVGESITSGVLSAWHKKDGEQVAVGDLLFVLDTDKVSSEVTALEAGVLSIKVAEGAEVQIGETVAEIDTEAKASVKIEDSSAKLEKEEAKPAAIKVPVAPVAQVAPVSSPTPKSELPSSTRSEERVTRRKLSPLRRKIALQLVSAQQNAAILTTFNEVDMSAVMSLRKEVQEGFQAKYGVKLGFMSFFIKAVVEALKVIPQINAQLEGDELIENHYYDIGVAVGTEKGLMVPVLRDCDKLSLAGLEKYLVEFAGKAREGKIGLADLQGGVFTISNGGVYGSLLSTPILNPPQSGILGMHKIQERPIAIDGKVVIRPMMYLALSYDHRVVDGKEAVTFLIKVKEALENPVRLFLD
;
A
#
# COMPACT_ATOMS: atom_id res chain seq x y z
N MET A 1 -29.01 -27.21 25.33
CA MET A 1 -29.33 -26.96 23.90
C MET A 1 -28.19 -26.17 23.27
N SER A 2 -27.73 -26.57 22.09
CA SER A 2 -26.69 -25.79 21.40
C SER A 2 -27.32 -24.75 20.48
N VAL A 3 -26.89 -23.51 20.57
CA VAL A 3 -27.32 -22.39 19.72
C VAL A 3 -26.19 -22.09 18.73
N PRO A 4 -26.46 -22.18 17.39
CA PRO A 4 -25.44 -21.92 16.41
C PRO A 4 -25.09 -20.42 16.33
N VAL A 5 -23.81 -20.08 16.31
CA VAL A 5 -23.32 -18.75 16.02
C VAL A 5 -23.09 -18.65 14.51
N ILE A 6 -23.95 -17.88 13.84
CA ILE A 6 -24.01 -17.76 12.39
C ILE A 6 -23.41 -16.42 11.98
N ILE A 7 -22.68 -16.38 10.87
CA ILE A 7 -22.16 -15.13 10.27
C ILE A 7 -23.33 -14.24 9.84
N PRO A 8 -23.47 -13.02 10.43
CA PRO A 8 -24.57 -12.13 10.07
C PRO A 8 -24.39 -11.54 8.67
N THR A 9 -25.50 -11.09 8.06
CA THR A 9 -25.47 -10.34 6.80
C THR A 9 -24.93 -8.92 7.04
N VAL A 10 -23.80 -8.59 6.42
CA VAL A 10 -23.08 -7.32 6.60
C VAL A 10 -23.19 -6.41 5.36
N GLY A 11 -24.36 -6.43 4.70
CA GLY A 11 -24.67 -5.61 3.49
C GLY A 11 -25.13 -6.41 2.29
N GLU A 12 -25.82 -5.75 1.36
CA GLU A 12 -26.53 -6.39 0.23
C GLU A 12 -25.65 -7.04 -0.85
N SER A 13 -24.32 -6.84 -0.81
CA SER A 13 -23.40 -7.31 -1.86
C SER A 13 -22.22 -8.14 -1.34
N ILE A 14 -22.20 -8.48 -0.05
CA ILE A 14 -21.10 -9.22 0.58
C ILE A 14 -21.53 -10.69 0.71
N THR A 15 -20.75 -11.61 0.12
CA THR A 15 -21.03 -13.05 0.14
C THR A 15 -20.07 -13.85 1.02
N SER A 16 -18.89 -13.30 1.35
CA SER A 16 -17.89 -13.96 2.21
C SER A 16 -17.10 -12.93 3.04
N GLY A 17 -16.47 -13.42 4.11
CA GLY A 17 -15.57 -12.64 4.95
C GLY A 17 -14.46 -13.52 5.50
N VAL A 18 -13.45 -12.90 6.13
CA VAL A 18 -12.37 -13.60 6.83
C VAL A 18 -12.55 -13.40 8.33
N LEU A 19 -12.54 -14.49 9.08
CA LEU A 19 -12.59 -14.48 10.53
C LEU A 19 -11.21 -14.01 11.06
N SER A 20 -11.10 -12.72 11.45
CA SER A 20 -9.83 -12.06 11.68
C SER A 20 -9.21 -12.43 13.02
N ALA A 21 -10.00 -12.43 14.08
CA ALA A 21 -9.55 -12.79 15.43
C ALA A 21 -10.69 -13.33 16.27
N TRP A 22 -10.43 -14.37 17.08
CA TRP A 22 -11.29 -14.82 18.15
C TRP A 22 -10.91 -14.07 19.46
N HIS A 23 -11.90 -13.44 20.12
CA HIS A 23 -11.73 -12.79 21.41
C HIS A 23 -12.03 -13.72 22.59
N LYS A 24 -12.65 -14.87 22.34
CA LYS A 24 -12.93 -15.94 23.31
C LYS A 24 -12.28 -17.23 22.83
N LYS A 25 -11.90 -18.08 23.80
CA LYS A 25 -11.26 -19.36 23.53
C LYS A 25 -12.31 -20.47 23.41
N ASP A 26 -11.94 -21.56 22.74
CA ASP A 26 -12.75 -22.76 22.70
C ASP A 26 -12.97 -23.32 24.13
N GLY A 27 -14.21 -23.62 24.48
CA GLY A 27 -14.62 -24.03 25.84
C GLY A 27 -14.79 -22.88 26.85
N GLU A 28 -14.62 -21.61 26.46
CA GLU A 28 -14.80 -20.47 27.35
C GLU A 28 -16.28 -20.13 27.56
N GLN A 29 -16.64 -19.73 28.76
CA GLN A 29 -17.99 -19.28 29.10
C GLN A 29 -18.20 -17.85 28.58
N VAL A 30 -19.29 -17.62 27.85
CA VAL A 30 -19.67 -16.33 27.30
C VAL A 30 -21.01 -15.87 27.87
N ALA A 31 -21.15 -14.58 28.09
CA ALA A 31 -22.40 -13.92 28.46
C ALA A 31 -23.05 -13.29 27.22
N VAL A 32 -24.35 -13.01 27.31
CA VAL A 32 -25.06 -12.28 26.24
C VAL A 32 -24.42 -10.90 26.03
N GLY A 33 -24.03 -10.61 24.78
CA GLY A 33 -23.34 -9.36 24.42
C GLY A 33 -21.81 -9.40 24.46
N ASP A 34 -21.20 -10.51 24.92
CA ASP A 34 -19.74 -10.68 24.85
C ASP A 34 -19.27 -10.73 23.40
N LEU A 35 -18.19 -10.01 23.11
CA LEU A 35 -17.54 -10.05 21.80
C LEU A 35 -16.90 -11.42 21.57
N LEU A 36 -17.34 -12.12 20.53
CA LEU A 36 -16.85 -13.45 20.17
C LEU A 36 -15.69 -13.39 19.20
N PHE A 37 -15.87 -12.71 18.08
CA PHE A 37 -14.86 -12.59 17.03
C PHE A 37 -15.08 -11.34 16.17
N VAL A 38 -14.05 -10.98 15.40
CA VAL A 38 -14.10 -9.94 14.38
C VAL A 38 -14.15 -10.59 12.99
N LEU A 39 -15.13 -10.21 12.21
CA LEU A 39 -15.30 -10.60 10.82
C LEU A 39 -14.81 -9.46 9.92
N ASP A 40 -13.75 -9.69 9.18
CA ASP A 40 -13.25 -8.75 8.17
C ASP A 40 -13.84 -9.11 6.81
N THR A 41 -14.58 -8.17 6.25
CA THR A 41 -15.08 -8.24 4.87
C THR A 41 -14.31 -7.25 3.99
N ASP A 42 -14.52 -7.31 2.68
CA ASP A 42 -13.86 -6.43 1.70
C ASP A 42 -14.09 -4.93 1.94
N LYS A 43 -15.14 -4.57 2.69
CA LYS A 43 -15.54 -3.16 2.91
C LYS A 43 -15.61 -2.72 4.37
N VAL A 44 -15.82 -3.63 5.30
CA VAL A 44 -16.06 -3.31 6.73
C VAL A 44 -15.59 -4.45 7.62
N SER A 45 -14.97 -4.11 8.75
CA SER A 45 -14.75 -5.03 9.87
C SER A 45 -15.95 -4.98 10.80
N SER A 46 -16.58 -6.11 11.05
CA SER A 46 -17.77 -6.23 11.90
C SER A 46 -17.46 -7.09 13.13
N GLU A 47 -17.84 -6.58 14.30
CA GLU A 47 -17.74 -7.29 15.57
C GLU A 47 -19.00 -8.15 15.76
N VAL A 48 -18.80 -9.45 16.04
CA VAL A 48 -19.90 -10.38 16.30
C VAL A 48 -19.92 -10.75 17.77
N THR A 49 -21.10 -10.54 18.40
CA THR A 49 -21.32 -10.75 19.83
C THR A 49 -22.20 -11.96 20.10
N ALA A 50 -22.07 -12.54 21.29
CA ALA A 50 -22.90 -13.66 21.75
C ALA A 50 -24.36 -13.25 21.91
N LEU A 51 -25.29 -14.00 21.31
CA LEU A 51 -26.74 -13.80 21.44
C LEU A 51 -27.29 -14.46 22.70
N GLU A 52 -26.63 -15.51 23.20
CA GLU A 52 -27.03 -16.25 24.39
C GLU A 52 -25.79 -16.55 25.28
N ALA A 53 -26.05 -16.80 26.57
CA ALA A 53 -24.99 -17.17 27.51
C ALA A 53 -24.79 -18.68 27.52
N GLY A 54 -23.54 -19.15 27.52
CA GLY A 54 -23.22 -20.57 27.55
C GLY A 54 -21.73 -20.83 27.38
N VAL A 55 -21.36 -22.06 27.04
CA VAL A 55 -19.98 -22.44 26.73
C VAL A 55 -19.79 -22.43 25.23
N LEU A 56 -18.78 -21.67 24.77
CA LEU A 56 -18.46 -21.52 23.35
C LEU A 56 -17.70 -22.74 22.81
N SER A 57 -18.17 -23.32 21.72
CA SER A 57 -17.45 -24.35 20.96
C SER A 57 -17.12 -23.86 19.56
N ILE A 58 -15.82 -23.63 19.29
CA ILE A 58 -15.33 -23.07 18.04
C ILE A 58 -15.19 -24.17 16.99
N LYS A 59 -15.82 -23.98 15.81
CA LYS A 59 -15.74 -24.90 14.68
C LYS A 59 -14.81 -24.46 13.57
N VAL A 60 -14.59 -23.15 13.46
CA VAL A 60 -13.77 -22.55 12.39
C VAL A 60 -12.60 -21.82 13.01
N ALA A 61 -11.39 -22.10 12.51
CA ALA A 61 -10.18 -21.50 13.03
C ALA A 61 -10.02 -20.02 12.60
N GLU A 62 -9.27 -19.24 13.37
CA GLU A 62 -8.86 -17.89 13.03
C GLU A 62 -8.14 -17.83 11.67
N GLY A 63 -8.43 -16.82 10.88
CA GLY A 63 -7.90 -16.62 9.53
C GLY A 63 -8.59 -17.43 8.43
N ALA A 64 -9.66 -18.18 8.73
CA ALA A 64 -10.44 -18.88 7.72
C ALA A 64 -11.40 -17.94 6.98
N GLU A 65 -11.60 -18.21 5.70
CA GLU A 65 -12.65 -17.57 4.89
C GLU A 65 -13.98 -18.29 5.14
N VAL A 66 -15.01 -17.51 5.49
CA VAL A 66 -16.34 -18.01 5.85
C VAL A 66 -17.41 -17.32 5.00
N GLN A 67 -18.50 -18.04 4.71
CA GLN A 67 -19.61 -17.48 3.95
C GLN A 67 -20.67 -16.88 4.87
N ILE A 68 -21.41 -15.88 4.38
CA ILE A 68 -22.57 -15.33 5.12
C ILE A 68 -23.61 -16.43 5.32
N GLY A 69 -24.09 -16.56 6.58
CA GLY A 69 -25.01 -17.64 6.97
C GLY A 69 -24.31 -18.93 7.41
N GLU A 70 -22.98 -19.02 7.34
CA GLU A 70 -22.23 -20.19 7.81
C GLU A 70 -22.15 -20.22 9.35
N THR A 71 -22.24 -21.42 9.93
CA THR A 71 -22.10 -21.63 11.37
C THR A 71 -20.63 -21.80 11.74
N VAL A 72 -20.05 -20.83 12.48
CA VAL A 72 -18.63 -20.81 12.85
C VAL A 72 -18.35 -21.29 14.25
N ALA A 73 -19.36 -21.29 15.11
CA ALA A 73 -19.30 -21.81 16.50
C ALA A 73 -20.67 -22.23 16.98
N GLU A 74 -20.72 -22.91 18.13
CA GLU A 74 -21.95 -23.25 18.85
C GLU A 74 -21.81 -22.80 20.32
N ILE A 75 -22.91 -22.30 20.91
CA ILE A 75 -22.97 -21.96 22.34
C ILE A 75 -23.87 -22.99 23.01
N ASP A 76 -23.32 -23.78 23.94
CA ASP A 76 -24.09 -24.71 24.75
C ASP A 76 -24.64 -24.02 26.00
N THR A 77 -25.96 -23.81 26.01
CA THR A 77 -26.68 -23.09 27.08
C THR A 77 -26.92 -23.94 28.32
N GLU A 78 -26.74 -25.26 28.27
CA GLU A 78 -26.98 -26.18 29.42
C GLU A 78 -25.73 -26.47 30.24
N ALA A 79 -24.55 -26.13 29.79
CA ALA A 79 -23.30 -26.30 30.53
C ALA A 79 -23.15 -25.22 31.62
N LYS A 80 -23.58 -25.51 32.81
CA LYS A 80 -23.33 -24.67 34.00
C LYS A 80 -21.92 -24.89 34.52
N ALA A 81 -21.01 -23.95 34.34
CA ALA A 81 -19.77 -23.85 35.05
C ALA A 81 -19.86 -22.76 36.16
N SER A 82 -19.45 -23.10 37.37
CA SER A 82 -19.41 -22.18 38.49
C SER A 82 -18.28 -21.16 38.35
N VAL A 83 -18.58 -19.86 38.28
CA VAL A 83 -17.58 -18.80 38.34
C VAL A 83 -18.04 -17.63 39.20
N LYS A 84 -17.12 -17.15 40.03
CA LYS A 84 -17.17 -15.98 40.90
C LYS A 84 -17.46 -14.69 40.12
N ILE A 85 -18.38 -13.92 40.68
CA ILE A 85 -18.73 -12.56 40.27
C ILE A 85 -17.71 -11.57 40.85
N GLU A 86 -17.14 -10.70 40.04
CA GLU A 86 -16.65 -9.39 40.47
C GLU A 86 -17.37 -8.30 39.68
N ASP A 87 -17.98 -7.45 40.43
CA ASP A 87 -18.89 -6.37 40.10
C ASP A 87 -18.12 -5.13 39.63
N SER A 88 -18.53 -4.51 38.52
CA SER A 88 -18.24 -3.11 38.30
C SER A 88 -19.26 -2.48 37.36
N SER A 89 -20.19 -1.78 37.98
CA SER A 89 -21.25 -1.01 37.33
C SER A 89 -20.76 0.38 36.91
N ALA A 90 -21.06 0.80 35.65
CA ALA A 90 -21.27 2.23 35.31
C ALA A 90 -22.13 2.42 34.05
N LYS A 91 -23.37 2.77 34.35
CA LYS A 91 -24.26 3.81 33.79
C LYS A 91 -24.32 4.06 32.27
N LEU A 92 -25.51 3.76 31.77
CA LEU A 92 -26.14 4.13 30.51
C LEU A 92 -26.68 5.56 30.50
N GLU A 93 -26.66 6.16 29.33
CA GLU A 93 -27.71 7.11 28.93
C GLU A 93 -28.20 6.80 27.50
N LYS A 94 -29.53 6.78 27.37
CA LYS A 94 -30.30 6.51 26.15
C LYS A 94 -30.48 7.78 25.35
N GLU A 95 -30.47 7.70 24.04
CA GLU A 95 -31.29 8.60 23.22
C GLU A 95 -31.87 7.83 22.01
N GLU A 96 -33.20 7.88 21.91
CA GLU A 96 -34.01 7.30 20.84
C GLU A 96 -34.20 8.29 19.71
N ALA A 97 -34.09 7.87 18.45
CA ALA A 97 -34.75 8.56 17.34
C ALA A 97 -35.26 7.53 16.31
N LYS A 98 -36.57 7.60 16.05
CA LYS A 98 -37.37 6.79 15.12
C LYS A 98 -37.15 7.17 13.66
N PRO A 99 -37.30 6.21 12.71
CA PRO A 99 -37.17 6.48 11.27
C PRO A 99 -38.52 6.80 10.63
N ALA A 100 -38.50 7.71 9.65
CA ALA A 100 -39.62 8.01 8.75
C ALA A 100 -39.47 7.19 7.46
N ALA A 101 -40.55 6.49 7.09
CA ALA A 101 -40.63 5.68 5.88
C ALA A 101 -41.05 6.52 4.66
N ILE A 102 -40.36 6.36 3.53
CA ILE A 102 -40.83 6.83 2.22
C ILE A 102 -41.04 5.60 1.32
N LYS A 103 -42.29 5.43 0.88
CA LYS A 103 -42.72 4.41 -0.10
C LYS A 103 -42.57 4.98 -1.51
N VAL A 104 -41.96 4.22 -2.41
CA VAL A 104 -42.04 4.45 -3.87
C VAL A 104 -42.48 3.15 -4.55
N PRO A 105 -43.42 3.17 -5.52
CA PRO A 105 -44.08 1.97 -6.03
C PRO A 105 -43.27 1.27 -7.12
N VAL A 106 -43.28 -0.07 -7.05
CA VAL A 106 -42.71 -0.99 -8.05
C VAL A 106 -43.78 -1.34 -9.09
N ALA A 107 -43.45 -1.19 -10.39
CA ALA A 107 -44.21 -1.75 -11.51
C ALA A 107 -43.68 -3.12 -11.89
N PRO A 108 -44.52 -4.07 -12.33
CA PRO A 108 -44.12 -5.46 -12.52
C PRO A 108 -43.49 -5.72 -13.90
N VAL A 109 -42.37 -6.45 -13.91
CA VAL A 109 -41.74 -6.98 -15.12
C VAL A 109 -42.11 -8.47 -15.26
N ALA A 110 -42.48 -8.84 -16.49
CA ALA A 110 -43.03 -10.13 -16.89
C ALA A 110 -42.05 -11.30 -16.69
N GLN A 111 -42.61 -12.43 -16.24
CA GLN A 111 -41.93 -13.71 -16.16
C GLN A 111 -41.66 -14.28 -17.55
N VAL A 112 -40.43 -14.71 -17.81
CA VAL A 112 -40.06 -15.57 -18.94
C VAL A 112 -39.79 -16.98 -18.39
N ALA A 113 -40.48 -17.99 -18.96
CA ALA A 113 -40.41 -19.38 -18.55
C ALA A 113 -39.04 -20.03 -18.85
N PRO A 114 -38.62 -21.04 -18.07
CA PRO A 114 -37.33 -21.72 -18.29
C PRO A 114 -37.42 -22.74 -19.42
N VAL A 115 -36.51 -22.60 -20.40
CA VAL A 115 -36.28 -23.63 -21.43
C VAL A 115 -35.27 -24.63 -20.88
N SER A 116 -35.69 -25.85 -20.68
CA SER A 116 -34.86 -27.00 -20.31
C SER A 116 -34.14 -27.53 -21.56
N SER A 117 -32.82 -27.49 -21.57
CA SER A 117 -31.97 -28.18 -22.55
C SER A 117 -31.14 -29.25 -21.84
N PRO A 118 -31.01 -30.45 -22.39
CA PRO A 118 -30.28 -31.54 -21.76
C PRO A 118 -28.76 -31.35 -21.91
N THR A 119 -28.08 -31.41 -20.80
CA THR A 119 -26.62 -31.38 -20.73
C THR A 119 -26.04 -32.73 -21.17
N PRO A 120 -25.18 -32.82 -22.19
CA PRO A 120 -24.36 -34.01 -22.39
C PRO A 120 -23.23 -34.02 -21.35
N LYS A 121 -23.20 -35.04 -20.51
CA LYS A 121 -22.03 -35.38 -19.69
C LYS A 121 -20.86 -35.72 -20.62
N SER A 122 -20.00 -34.79 -20.86
CA SER A 122 -18.67 -35.06 -21.41
C SER A 122 -17.76 -35.43 -20.26
N GLU A 123 -17.50 -36.69 -20.07
CA GLU A 123 -16.39 -37.20 -19.27
C GLU A 123 -15.11 -36.87 -20.01
N LEU A 124 -14.47 -35.76 -19.63
CA LEU A 124 -13.07 -35.45 -19.99
C LEU A 124 -12.16 -36.46 -19.25
N PRO A 125 -11.25 -37.15 -19.95
CA PRO A 125 -10.33 -38.07 -19.29
C PRO A 125 -9.47 -37.26 -18.30
N SER A 126 -9.49 -37.63 -17.03
CA SER A 126 -8.61 -37.10 -15.99
C SER A 126 -7.16 -37.41 -16.36
N SER A 127 -6.47 -36.41 -16.88
CA SER A 127 -5.04 -36.51 -17.17
C SER A 127 -4.24 -36.46 -15.86
N THR A 128 -3.92 -37.59 -15.31
CA THR A 128 -2.98 -37.81 -14.19
C THR A 128 -1.54 -37.39 -14.49
N ARG A 129 -1.31 -36.59 -15.56
CA ARG A 129 0.04 -36.29 -16.06
C ARG A 129 0.59 -34.92 -15.70
N SER A 130 -0.11 -34.11 -14.90
CA SER A 130 0.31 -32.70 -14.68
C SER A 130 0.72 -32.33 -13.24
N GLU A 131 0.49 -33.17 -12.23
CA GLU A 131 0.75 -32.79 -10.84
C GLU A 131 2.24 -32.68 -10.49
N GLU A 132 3.11 -33.47 -11.10
CA GLU A 132 4.56 -33.41 -10.87
C GLU A 132 5.26 -32.18 -11.49
N ARG A 133 4.62 -31.47 -12.45
CA ARG A 133 5.21 -30.30 -13.13
C ARG A 133 4.74 -28.97 -12.58
N VAL A 134 3.76 -28.94 -11.68
CA VAL A 134 3.14 -27.73 -11.18
C VAL A 134 3.17 -27.71 -9.66
N THR A 135 3.86 -26.73 -9.09
CA THR A 135 3.80 -26.47 -7.65
C THR A 135 2.82 -25.33 -7.37
N ARG A 136 1.73 -25.62 -6.67
CA ARG A 136 0.76 -24.61 -6.21
C ARG A 136 1.14 -24.15 -4.80
N ARG A 137 1.35 -22.84 -4.61
CA ARG A 137 1.59 -22.22 -3.30
C ARG A 137 0.58 -21.13 -3.05
N LYS A 138 -0.06 -21.13 -1.88
CA LYS A 138 -0.89 -19.99 -1.43
C LYS A 138 0.00 -18.78 -1.18
N LEU A 139 -0.46 -17.60 -1.60
CA LEU A 139 0.21 -16.35 -1.28
C LEU A 139 0.11 -16.08 0.23
N SER A 140 1.17 -15.50 0.81
CA SER A 140 1.11 -15.01 2.18
C SER A 140 0.06 -13.88 2.32
N PRO A 141 -0.52 -13.66 3.51
CA PRO A 141 -1.47 -12.55 3.74
C PRO A 141 -0.89 -11.19 3.32
N LEU A 142 0.36 -10.92 3.66
CA LEU A 142 1.06 -9.71 3.26
C LEU A 142 1.13 -9.58 1.72
N ARG A 143 1.46 -10.66 1.00
CA ARG A 143 1.55 -10.62 -0.46
C ARG A 143 0.17 -10.41 -1.11
N ARG A 144 -0.90 -10.97 -0.54
CA ARG A 144 -2.27 -10.72 -1.00
C ARG A 144 -2.65 -9.24 -0.83
N LYS A 145 -2.38 -8.65 0.35
CA LYS A 145 -2.64 -7.23 0.61
C LYS A 145 -1.88 -6.32 -0.35
N ILE A 146 -0.58 -6.59 -0.59
CA ILE A 146 0.22 -5.84 -1.57
C ILE A 146 -0.38 -5.95 -2.98
N ALA A 147 -0.80 -7.15 -3.40
CA ALA A 147 -1.39 -7.36 -4.72
C ALA A 147 -2.68 -6.54 -4.90
N LEU A 148 -3.56 -6.54 -3.90
CA LEU A 148 -4.78 -5.73 -3.91
C LEU A 148 -4.49 -4.23 -3.98
N GLN A 149 -3.54 -3.74 -3.18
CA GLN A 149 -3.14 -2.32 -3.20
C GLN A 149 -2.56 -1.90 -4.56
N LEU A 150 -1.72 -2.73 -5.19
CA LEU A 150 -1.15 -2.40 -6.50
C LEU A 150 -2.22 -2.36 -7.60
N VAL A 151 -3.16 -3.30 -7.60
CA VAL A 151 -4.27 -3.30 -8.56
C VAL A 151 -5.18 -2.11 -8.33
N SER A 152 -5.52 -1.81 -7.07
CA SER A 152 -6.33 -0.63 -6.70
C SER A 152 -5.66 0.68 -7.13
N ALA A 153 -4.33 0.82 -6.96
CA ALA A 153 -3.59 1.99 -7.41
C ALA A 153 -3.74 2.23 -8.92
N GLN A 154 -3.66 1.17 -9.73
CA GLN A 154 -3.80 1.26 -11.19
C GLN A 154 -5.25 1.50 -11.64
N GLN A 155 -6.23 1.00 -10.91
CA GLN A 155 -7.66 1.17 -11.25
C GLN A 155 -8.22 2.53 -10.83
N ASN A 156 -7.69 3.13 -9.77
CA ASN A 156 -8.21 4.37 -9.19
C ASN A 156 -7.45 5.63 -9.62
N ALA A 157 -6.47 5.53 -10.50
CA ALA A 157 -5.70 6.67 -11.01
C ALA A 157 -5.53 6.59 -12.53
N ALA A 158 -5.53 7.74 -13.19
CA ALA A 158 -5.19 7.85 -14.61
C ALA A 158 -3.66 7.93 -14.77
N ILE A 159 -2.97 6.81 -14.54
CA ILE A 159 -1.50 6.80 -14.51
C ILE A 159 -0.93 6.98 -15.90
N LEU A 160 -0.13 8.04 -16.07
CA LEU A 160 0.72 8.27 -17.22
C LEU A 160 2.18 8.32 -16.78
N THR A 161 3.10 7.94 -17.67
CA THR A 161 4.54 8.02 -17.41
C THR A 161 5.22 8.83 -18.51
N THR A 162 6.01 9.82 -18.09
CA THR A 162 6.92 10.56 -18.97
C THR A 162 8.37 10.30 -18.59
N PHE A 163 9.28 10.45 -19.55
CA PHE A 163 10.68 10.09 -19.38
C PHE A 163 11.59 11.26 -19.74
N ASN A 164 12.73 11.31 -19.09
CA ASN A 164 13.85 12.17 -19.47
C ASN A 164 15.16 11.42 -19.21
N GLU A 165 16.25 11.92 -19.77
CA GLU A 165 17.59 11.40 -19.49
C GLU A 165 18.44 12.49 -18.82
N VAL A 166 19.34 12.09 -17.93
CA VAL A 166 20.21 12.97 -17.17
C VAL A 166 21.66 12.53 -17.31
N ASP A 167 22.56 13.50 -17.53
CA ASP A 167 24.01 13.30 -17.46
C ASP A 167 24.46 13.33 -15.99
N MET A 168 24.93 12.19 -15.49
CA MET A 168 25.35 12.02 -14.10
C MET A 168 26.80 12.48 -13.84
N SER A 169 27.52 12.97 -14.85
CA SER A 169 28.94 13.33 -14.74
C SER A 169 29.23 14.32 -13.62
N ALA A 170 28.41 15.37 -13.49
CA ALA A 170 28.62 16.42 -12.48
C ALA A 170 28.43 15.88 -11.06
N VAL A 171 27.34 15.15 -10.79
CA VAL A 171 27.10 14.52 -9.47
C VAL A 171 28.18 13.48 -9.15
N MET A 172 28.59 12.66 -10.12
CA MET A 172 29.64 11.65 -9.92
C MET A 172 31.00 12.30 -9.60
N SER A 173 31.38 13.36 -10.31
CA SER A 173 32.62 14.09 -10.09
C SER A 173 32.64 14.79 -8.73
N LEU A 174 31.57 15.52 -8.40
CA LEU A 174 31.43 16.19 -7.11
C LEU A 174 31.50 15.16 -5.95
N ARG A 175 30.74 14.07 -6.07
CA ARG A 175 30.74 13.01 -5.08
C ARG A 175 32.14 12.43 -4.88
N LYS A 176 32.88 12.15 -5.97
CA LYS A 176 34.24 11.61 -5.92
C LYS A 176 35.20 12.58 -5.22
N GLU A 177 35.11 13.87 -5.50
CA GLU A 177 35.93 14.90 -4.92
C GLU A 177 35.74 15.07 -3.41
N VAL A 178 34.47 15.11 -2.95
CA VAL A 178 34.14 15.41 -1.56
C VAL A 178 33.99 14.21 -0.65
N GLN A 179 33.96 12.98 -1.20
CA GLN A 179 33.57 11.75 -0.49
C GLN A 179 34.35 11.48 0.78
N GLU A 180 35.69 11.61 0.71
CA GLU A 180 36.59 11.33 1.84
C GLU A 180 36.37 12.31 2.99
N GLY A 181 36.39 13.63 2.67
CA GLY A 181 36.14 14.68 3.64
C GLY A 181 34.70 14.61 4.21
N PHE A 182 33.74 14.30 3.38
CA PHE A 182 32.35 14.14 3.82
C PHE A 182 32.20 12.97 4.80
N GLN A 183 32.78 11.81 4.48
CA GLN A 183 32.72 10.64 5.37
C GLN A 183 33.47 10.88 6.68
N ALA A 184 34.63 11.53 6.64
CA ALA A 184 35.40 11.89 7.83
C ALA A 184 34.62 12.84 8.74
N LYS A 185 33.91 13.84 8.17
CA LYS A 185 33.16 14.85 8.91
C LYS A 185 31.84 14.35 9.47
N TYR A 186 31.08 13.56 8.69
CA TYR A 186 29.68 13.21 9.01
C TYR A 186 29.48 11.76 9.41
N GLY A 187 30.47 10.88 9.23
CA GLY A 187 30.42 9.46 9.59
C GLY A 187 29.61 8.59 8.60
N VAL A 188 29.09 9.17 7.53
CA VAL A 188 28.31 8.46 6.50
C VAL A 188 28.88 8.76 5.11
N LYS A 189 28.66 7.83 4.17
CA LYS A 189 29.06 8.02 2.77
C LYS A 189 28.03 8.87 2.06
N LEU A 190 28.47 9.76 1.17
CA LEU A 190 27.60 10.52 0.29
C LEU A 190 27.12 9.60 -0.84
N GLY A 191 25.84 9.28 -0.87
CA GLY A 191 25.18 8.49 -1.92
C GLY A 191 24.61 9.36 -3.04
N PHE A 192 23.98 8.73 -4.04
CA PHE A 192 23.25 9.46 -5.07
C PHE A 192 21.85 9.87 -4.58
N MET A 193 21.27 9.10 -3.67
CA MET A 193 19.86 9.27 -3.27
C MET A 193 19.61 10.64 -2.64
N SER A 194 20.53 11.15 -1.82
CA SER A 194 20.40 12.48 -1.21
C SER A 194 20.37 13.61 -2.24
N PHE A 195 21.12 13.51 -3.35
CA PHE A 195 21.05 14.46 -4.46
C PHE A 195 19.68 14.39 -5.15
N PHE A 196 19.17 13.17 -5.40
CA PHE A 196 17.85 12.99 -6.00
C PHE A 196 16.74 13.51 -5.11
N ILE A 197 16.79 13.26 -3.79
CA ILE A 197 15.80 13.81 -2.85
C ILE A 197 15.80 15.33 -2.89
N LYS A 198 16.97 15.99 -2.85
CA LYS A 198 17.05 17.44 -2.95
C LYS A 198 16.54 17.97 -4.29
N ALA A 199 16.93 17.34 -5.41
CA ALA A 199 16.46 17.73 -6.73
C ALA A 199 14.94 17.59 -6.87
N VAL A 200 14.37 16.52 -6.31
CA VAL A 200 12.91 16.29 -6.26
C VAL A 200 12.22 17.36 -5.42
N VAL A 201 12.73 17.65 -4.22
CA VAL A 201 12.16 18.69 -3.35
C VAL A 201 12.13 20.04 -4.05
N GLU A 202 13.23 20.45 -4.72
CA GLU A 202 13.27 21.70 -5.47
C GLU A 202 12.27 21.69 -6.66
N ALA A 203 12.13 20.56 -7.34
CA ALA A 203 11.14 20.42 -8.41
C ALA A 203 9.70 20.48 -7.89
N LEU A 204 9.41 19.86 -6.73
CA LEU A 204 8.08 19.92 -6.08
C LEU A 204 7.70 21.34 -5.62
N LYS A 205 8.67 22.14 -5.17
CA LYS A 205 8.43 23.57 -4.84
C LYS A 205 7.99 24.38 -6.05
N VAL A 206 8.52 24.05 -7.25
CA VAL A 206 8.18 24.74 -8.51
C VAL A 206 6.88 24.21 -9.10
N ILE A 207 6.57 22.94 -8.90
CA ILE A 207 5.38 22.25 -9.47
C ILE A 207 4.57 21.64 -8.30
N PRO A 208 3.83 22.45 -7.52
CA PRO A 208 3.11 21.99 -6.34
C PRO A 208 1.99 20.96 -6.64
N GLN A 209 1.48 20.91 -7.88
CA GLN A 209 0.49 19.93 -8.30
C GLN A 209 0.97 18.48 -8.15
N ILE A 210 2.28 18.23 -8.32
CA ILE A 210 2.85 16.88 -8.12
C ILE A 210 2.97 16.55 -6.62
N ASN A 211 2.99 17.57 -5.75
CA ASN A 211 2.98 17.43 -4.30
C ASN A 211 1.56 17.39 -3.70
N ALA A 212 0.53 17.34 -4.54
CA ALA A 212 -0.86 17.28 -4.14
C ALA A 212 -1.41 15.85 -4.21
N GLN A 213 -2.56 15.62 -3.60
CA GLN A 213 -3.32 14.37 -3.67
C GLN A 213 -4.80 14.66 -3.93
N LEU A 214 -5.48 13.70 -4.56
CA LEU A 214 -6.91 13.80 -4.87
C LEU A 214 -7.72 12.96 -3.87
N GLU A 215 -8.64 13.63 -3.15
CA GLU A 215 -9.62 12.96 -2.29
C GLU A 215 -11.04 13.29 -2.77
N GLY A 216 -11.73 12.32 -3.38
CA GLY A 216 -13.01 12.57 -4.03
C GLY A 216 -12.87 13.63 -5.14
N ASP A 217 -13.52 14.76 -4.96
CA ASP A 217 -13.48 15.91 -5.88
C ASP A 217 -12.58 17.06 -5.36
N GLU A 218 -11.84 16.84 -4.26
CA GLU A 218 -11.00 17.86 -3.63
C GLU A 218 -9.52 17.58 -3.90
N LEU A 219 -8.78 18.62 -4.28
CA LEU A 219 -7.32 18.60 -4.40
C LEU A 219 -6.71 19.09 -3.09
N ILE A 220 -5.95 18.22 -2.42
CA ILE A 220 -5.24 18.55 -1.19
C ILE A 220 -3.80 18.91 -1.53
N GLU A 221 -3.42 20.15 -1.39
CA GLU A 221 -2.05 20.64 -1.59
C GLU A 221 -1.23 20.47 -0.31
N ASN A 222 -0.13 19.75 -0.40
CA ASN A 222 0.79 19.54 0.73
C ASN A 222 1.85 20.65 0.75
N HIS A 223 2.05 21.29 1.90
CA HIS A 223 3.07 22.32 2.11
C HIS A 223 4.27 21.79 2.92
N TYR A 224 4.54 20.50 2.79
CA TYR A 224 5.68 19.81 3.38
C TYR A 224 6.25 18.79 2.37
N TYR A 225 7.48 18.33 2.60
CA TYR A 225 8.21 17.51 1.63
C TYR A 225 8.73 16.22 2.29
N ASP A 226 7.79 15.32 2.57
CA ASP A 226 8.05 14.00 3.15
C ASP A 226 8.19 12.98 2.03
N ILE A 227 9.42 12.54 1.77
CA ILE A 227 9.75 11.73 0.59
C ILE A 227 9.85 10.25 0.96
N GLY A 228 9.02 9.42 0.33
CA GLY A 228 9.14 7.98 0.38
C GLY A 228 10.30 7.49 -0.49
N VAL A 229 11.13 6.59 0.06
CA VAL A 229 12.21 5.96 -0.69
C VAL A 229 12.01 4.45 -0.71
N ALA A 230 11.82 3.89 -1.91
CA ALA A 230 11.59 2.46 -2.06
C ALA A 230 12.85 1.64 -1.74
N VAL A 231 12.74 0.73 -0.78
CA VAL A 231 13.80 -0.17 -0.32
C VAL A 231 13.37 -1.61 -0.51
N GLY A 232 14.16 -2.40 -1.24
CA GLY A 232 13.95 -3.83 -1.38
C GLY A 232 14.39 -4.58 -0.13
N THR A 233 13.51 -5.46 0.38
CA THR A 233 13.79 -6.36 1.50
C THR A 233 13.46 -7.81 1.11
N GLU A 234 13.91 -8.77 1.92
CA GLU A 234 13.54 -10.19 1.72
C GLU A 234 12.02 -10.42 1.79
N LYS A 235 11.29 -9.58 2.54
CA LYS A 235 9.83 -9.63 2.67
C LYS A 235 9.09 -8.93 1.53
N GLY A 236 9.80 -8.19 0.68
CA GLY A 236 9.24 -7.41 -0.43
C GLY A 236 9.72 -5.97 -0.44
N LEU A 237 9.09 -5.13 -1.27
CA LEU A 237 9.37 -3.71 -1.37
C LEU A 237 8.69 -2.96 -0.22
N MET A 238 9.43 -2.11 0.48
CA MET A 238 8.93 -1.18 1.49
C MET A 238 9.29 0.24 1.08
N VAL A 239 8.45 1.21 1.47
CA VAL A 239 8.65 2.63 1.13
C VAL A 239 8.66 3.46 2.42
N PRO A 240 9.75 3.43 3.21
CA PRO A 240 9.89 4.31 4.35
C PRO A 240 9.92 5.79 3.91
N VAL A 241 9.39 6.66 4.77
CA VAL A 241 9.19 8.08 4.51
C VAL A 241 10.20 8.92 5.30
N LEU A 242 11.04 9.67 4.59
CA LEU A 242 11.94 10.66 5.17
C LEU A 242 11.16 11.96 5.37
N ARG A 243 11.17 12.47 6.60
CA ARG A 243 10.42 13.67 6.97
C ARG A 243 11.21 14.94 6.71
N ASP A 244 10.48 16.01 6.37
CA ASP A 244 11.02 17.37 6.23
C ASP A 244 12.30 17.42 5.35
N CYS A 245 12.29 16.77 4.19
CA CYS A 245 13.46 16.65 3.32
C CYS A 245 13.98 18.00 2.79
N ASP A 246 13.15 19.02 2.78
CA ASP A 246 13.52 20.41 2.47
C ASP A 246 14.48 21.00 3.51
N LYS A 247 14.28 20.70 4.81
CA LYS A 247 15.06 21.23 5.92
C LYS A 247 16.36 20.46 6.19
N LEU A 248 16.46 19.23 5.67
CA LEU A 248 17.61 18.36 5.91
C LEU A 248 18.79 18.71 5.00
N SER A 249 20.00 18.66 5.53
CA SER A 249 21.22 18.68 4.72
C SER A 249 21.43 17.33 4.02
N LEU A 250 22.32 17.26 3.01
CA LEU A 250 22.70 15.98 2.39
C LEU A 250 23.21 14.96 3.43
N ALA A 251 23.96 15.40 4.43
CA ALA A 251 24.43 14.53 5.51
C ALA A 251 23.28 14.02 6.39
N GLY A 252 22.27 14.87 6.65
CA GLY A 252 21.06 14.48 7.35
C GLY A 252 20.29 13.41 6.58
N LEU A 253 20.07 13.63 5.29
CA LEU A 253 19.40 12.68 4.41
C LEU A 253 20.13 11.32 4.35
N GLU A 254 21.46 11.32 4.19
CA GLU A 254 22.23 10.07 4.16
C GLU A 254 22.18 9.29 5.50
N LYS A 255 22.18 10.00 6.64
CA LYS A 255 21.99 9.35 7.96
C LYS A 255 20.62 8.69 8.07
N TYR A 256 19.55 9.37 7.66
CA TYR A 256 18.20 8.80 7.62
C TYR A 256 18.14 7.58 6.71
N LEU A 257 18.70 7.65 5.51
CA LEU A 257 18.75 6.54 4.56
C LEU A 257 19.46 5.32 5.13
N VAL A 258 20.58 5.51 5.82
CA VAL A 258 21.33 4.42 6.47
C VAL A 258 20.52 3.83 7.62
N GLU A 259 19.88 4.66 8.43
CA GLU A 259 19.00 4.21 9.53
C GLU A 259 17.83 3.36 9.01
N PHE A 260 17.10 3.87 8.02
CA PHE A 260 15.97 3.14 7.43
C PHE A 260 16.40 1.87 6.72
N ALA A 261 17.54 1.86 6.03
CA ALA A 261 18.08 0.65 5.44
C ALA A 261 18.48 -0.40 6.50
N GLY A 262 18.91 0.04 7.67
CA GLY A 262 19.15 -0.81 8.85
C GLY A 262 17.84 -1.39 9.40
N LYS A 263 16.87 -0.53 9.73
CA LYS A 263 15.53 -0.93 10.21
C LYS A 263 14.84 -1.89 9.24
N ALA A 264 14.97 -1.65 7.92
CA ALA A 264 14.37 -2.50 6.89
C ALA A 264 14.95 -3.92 6.90
N ARG A 265 16.28 -4.04 7.00
CA ARG A 265 16.96 -5.34 7.07
C ARG A 265 16.62 -6.10 8.34
N GLU A 266 16.49 -5.40 9.46
CA GLU A 266 16.11 -5.98 10.75
C GLU A 266 14.60 -6.25 10.90
N GLY A 267 13.79 -5.83 9.91
CA GLY A 267 12.33 -5.96 9.97
C GLY A 267 11.66 -5.07 11.02
N LYS A 268 12.31 -3.98 11.43
CA LYS A 268 11.87 -3.06 12.50
C LYS A 268 11.17 -1.80 11.97
N ILE A 269 10.85 -1.73 10.67
CA ILE A 269 10.07 -0.62 10.12
C ILE A 269 8.64 -0.71 10.67
N GLY A 270 8.22 0.34 11.37
CA GLY A 270 6.88 0.48 11.90
C GLY A 270 5.90 1.08 10.87
N LEU A 271 4.59 1.01 11.18
CA LEU A 271 3.55 1.59 10.33
C LEU A 271 3.72 3.12 10.19
N ALA A 272 4.11 3.80 11.25
CA ALA A 272 4.38 5.25 11.25
C ALA A 272 5.53 5.66 10.29
N ASP A 273 6.50 4.76 10.08
CA ASP A 273 7.61 5.01 9.15
C ASP A 273 7.17 4.92 7.67
N LEU A 274 6.00 4.33 7.38
CA LEU A 274 5.51 4.07 6.02
C LEU A 274 4.37 5.01 5.59
N GLN A 275 3.83 5.81 6.48
CA GLN A 275 2.66 6.67 6.24
C GLN A 275 3.04 8.14 6.05
N GLY A 276 2.18 8.92 5.41
CA GLY A 276 2.27 10.39 5.33
C GLY A 276 3.28 10.94 4.33
N GLY A 277 3.89 10.09 3.48
CA GLY A 277 4.74 10.55 2.39
C GLY A 277 3.91 11.20 1.28
N VAL A 278 4.45 12.26 0.66
CA VAL A 278 3.78 13.02 -0.40
C VAL A 278 4.27 12.67 -1.80
N PHE A 279 5.46 12.12 -1.91
CA PHE A 279 6.08 11.71 -3.17
C PHE A 279 6.99 10.50 -2.93
N THR A 280 7.19 9.65 -3.94
CA THR A 280 8.03 8.46 -3.82
C THR A 280 9.18 8.47 -4.82
N ILE A 281 10.36 8.03 -4.39
CA ILE A 281 11.50 7.75 -5.27
C ILE A 281 11.79 6.25 -5.23
N SER A 282 11.82 5.62 -6.41
CA SER A 282 12.15 4.21 -6.57
C SER A 282 13.41 4.03 -7.40
N ASN A 283 14.33 3.19 -6.96
CA ASN A 283 15.60 2.93 -7.64
C ASN A 283 15.66 1.50 -8.21
N GLY A 284 15.22 1.33 -9.45
CA GLY A 284 15.37 0.09 -10.21
C GLY A 284 16.77 -0.15 -10.74
N GLY A 285 17.60 0.91 -10.79
CA GLY A 285 18.96 0.85 -11.33
C GLY A 285 19.90 -0.08 -10.55
N VAL A 286 19.68 -0.23 -9.24
CA VAL A 286 20.45 -1.17 -8.40
C VAL A 286 20.25 -2.64 -8.81
N TYR A 287 19.13 -2.94 -9.48
CA TYR A 287 18.83 -4.26 -10.05
C TYR A 287 19.15 -4.37 -11.54
N GLY A 288 19.69 -3.28 -12.14
CA GLY A 288 20.07 -3.23 -13.55
C GLY A 288 18.95 -2.80 -14.51
N SER A 289 17.82 -2.31 -14.01
CA SER A 289 16.71 -1.83 -14.86
C SER A 289 17.18 -0.69 -15.78
N LEU A 290 16.94 -0.83 -17.08
CA LEU A 290 17.17 0.23 -18.07
C LEU A 290 16.09 1.29 -18.00
N LEU A 291 14.83 0.86 -17.97
CA LEU A 291 13.64 1.71 -18.00
C LEU A 291 12.45 0.94 -17.42
N SER A 292 11.60 1.62 -16.67
CA SER A 292 10.36 1.08 -16.14
C SER A 292 9.33 2.18 -15.93
N THR A 293 8.07 1.80 -15.84
CA THR A 293 6.93 2.68 -15.52
C THR A 293 6.49 2.35 -14.08
N PRO A 294 6.98 3.06 -13.05
CA PRO A 294 6.63 2.75 -11.67
C PRO A 294 5.14 2.98 -11.41
N ILE A 295 4.55 2.14 -10.54
CA ILE A 295 3.16 2.28 -10.10
C ILE A 295 3.14 3.30 -8.96
N LEU A 296 2.14 4.17 -8.93
CA LEU A 296 1.96 5.16 -7.86
C LEU A 296 1.77 4.48 -6.49
N ASN A 297 2.18 5.19 -5.44
CA ASN A 297 1.93 4.80 -4.06
C ASN A 297 0.79 5.68 -3.49
N PRO A 298 -0.47 5.24 -3.56
CA PRO A 298 -1.59 6.06 -3.14
C PRO A 298 -1.45 6.53 -1.68
N PRO A 299 -1.92 7.75 -1.34
CA PRO A 299 -2.68 8.71 -2.17
C PRO A 299 -1.81 9.67 -3.01
N GLN A 300 -0.51 9.43 -3.14
CA GLN A 300 0.44 10.29 -3.85
C GLN A 300 0.12 10.42 -5.34
N SER A 301 0.31 11.63 -5.89
CA SER A 301 0.10 11.90 -7.31
C SER A 301 1.34 11.70 -8.17
N GLY A 302 2.52 11.42 -7.58
CA GLY A 302 3.76 11.27 -8.33
C GLY A 302 4.75 10.26 -7.73
N ILE A 303 5.51 9.61 -8.61
CA ILE A 303 6.63 8.73 -8.27
C ILE A 303 7.74 8.87 -9.29
N LEU A 304 8.98 9.06 -8.83
CA LEU A 304 10.18 9.10 -9.66
C LEU A 304 10.86 7.73 -9.69
N GLY A 305 11.02 7.15 -10.87
CA GLY A 305 11.84 5.97 -11.14
C GLY A 305 13.25 6.34 -11.56
N MET A 306 14.23 5.86 -10.82
CA MET A 306 15.65 5.94 -11.18
C MET A 306 16.10 4.63 -11.80
N HIS A 307 17.00 4.69 -12.77
CA HIS A 307 17.47 3.54 -13.52
C HIS A 307 18.98 3.41 -13.52
N LYS A 308 19.48 2.41 -14.25
CA LYS A 308 20.91 2.12 -14.33
C LYS A 308 21.67 3.27 -15.00
N ILE A 309 22.79 3.68 -14.39
CA ILE A 309 23.78 4.57 -15.03
C ILE A 309 24.54 3.75 -16.07
N GLN A 310 24.62 4.25 -17.29
CA GLN A 310 25.33 3.60 -18.41
C GLN A 310 26.17 4.64 -19.15
N GLU A 311 27.39 4.25 -19.50
CA GLU A 311 28.18 5.04 -20.45
C GLU A 311 27.56 4.97 -21.83
N ARG A 312 27.18 6.13 -22.38
CA ARG A 312 26.50 6.24 -23.67
C ARG A 312 27.10 7.36 -24.50
N PRO A 313 27.20 7.18 -25.83
CA PRO A 313 27.57 8.27 -26.74
C PRO A 313 26.38 9.24 -26.83
N ILE A 314 26.66 10.50 -26.54
CA ILE A 314 25.69 11.61 -26.72
C ILE A 314 26.32 12.72 -27.55
N ALA A 315 25.50 13.56 -28.19
CA ALA A 315 25.96 14.72 -28.94
C ALA A 315 26.04 15.94 -28.03
N ILE A 316 27.23 16.49 -27.85
CA ILE A 316 27.45 17.76 -27.15
C ILE A 316 28.23 18.68 -28.09
N ASP A 317 27.70 19.87 -28.36
CA ASP A 317 28.29 20.87 -29.28
C ASP A 317 28.71 20.29 -30.61
N GLY A 318 27.87 19.41 -31.17
CA GLY A 318 28.12 18.76 -32.49
C GLY A 318 29.16 17.64 -32.46
N LYS A 319 29.67 17.25 -31.29
CA LYS A 319 30.64 16.15 -31.11
C LYS A 319 30.02 14.99 -30.36
N VAL A 320 30.44 13.77 -30.71
CA VAL A 320 30.06 12.56 -29.93
C VAL A 320 30.96 12.44 -28.73
N VAL A 321 30.36 12.43 -27.54
CA VAL A 321 31.07 12.34 -26.25
C VAL A 321 30.46 11.19 -25.46
N ILE A 322 31.30 10.41 -24.79
CA ILE A 322 30.80 9.36 -23.85
C ILE A 322 30.47 10.01 -22.51
N ARG A 323 29.26 9.77 -22.01
CA ARG A 323 28.75 10.28 -20.73
C ARG A 323 28.03 9.19 -19.94
N PRO A 324 28.10 9.22 -18.61
CA PRO A 324 27.32 8.35 -17.74
C PRO A 324 25.87 8.86 -17.69
N MET A 325 24.99 8.26 -18.49
CA MET A 325 23.61 8.65 -18.64
C MET A 325 22.68 7.77 -17.79
N MET A 326 21.64 8.38 -17.23
CA MET A 326 20.57 7.69 -16.52
C MET A 326 19.22 8.10 -17.12
N TYR A 327 18.32 7.13 -17.31
CA TYR A 327 16.91 7.43 -17.56
C TYR A 327 16.17 7.71 -16.26
N LEU A 328 15.31 8.72 -16.30
CA LEU A 328 14.35 9.07 -15.27
C LEU A 328 12.94 8.84 -15.81
N ALA A 329 12.09 8.24 -14.99
CA ALA A 329 10.68 8.05 -15.28
C ALA A 329 9.85 8.74 -14.21
N LEU A 330 8.94 9.63 -14.58
CA LEU A 330 7.92 10.17 -13.70
C LEU A 330 6.59 9.52 -14.07
N SER A 331 6.05 8.67 -13.18
CA SER A 331 4.65 8.27 -13.26
C SER A 331 3.82 9.22 -12.40
N TYR A 332 2.66 9.63 -12.89
CA TYR A 332 1.81 10.60 -12.23
C TYR A 332 0.33 10.34 -12.51
N ASP A 333 -0.54 10.82 -11.64
CA ASP A 333 -1.97 10.78 -11.85
C ASP A 333 -2.39 11.95 -12.75
N HIS A 334 -2.77 11.64 -13.99
CA HIS A 334 -3.13 12.66 -15.00
C HIS A 334 -4.45 13.38 -14.71
N ARG A 335 -5.17 12.98 -13.66
CA ARG A 335 -6.32 13.74 -13.14
C ARG A 335 -5.89 14.97 -12.33
N VAL A 336 -4.66 14.96 -11.81
CA VAL A 336 -4.07 16.00 -10.94
C VAL A 336 -2.98 16.77 -11.66
N VAL A 337 -2.16 16.08 -12.45
CA VAL A 337 -0.94 16.61 -13.07
C VAL A 337 -1.04 16.54 -14.58
N ASP A 338 -0.85 17.67 -15.26
CA ASP A 338 -0.81 17.75 -16.70
C ASP A 338 0.57 17.39 -17.29
N GLY A 339 0.59 17.03 -18.58
CA GLY A 339 1.83 16.66 -19.27
C GLY A 339 2.90 17.76 -19.25
N LYS A 340 2.51 19.04 -19.32
CA LYS A 340 3.44 20.18 -19.21
C LYS A 340 4.13 20.22 -17.85
N GLU A 341 3.38 20.03 -16.79
CA GLU A 341 3.85 20.02 -15.39
C GLU A 341 4.81 18.85 -15.17
N ALA A 342 4.41 17.64 -15.60
CA ALA A 342 5.21 16.44 -15.50
C ALA A 342 6.57 16.56 -16.22
N VAL A 343 6.58 17.09 -17.46
CA VAL A 343 7.81 17.32 -18.22
C VAL A 343 8.66 18.41 -17.55
N THR A 344 8.03 19.50 -17.08
CA THR A 344 8.74 20.59 -16.40
C THR A 344 9.40 20.10 -15.11
N PHE A 345 8.71 19.24 -14.34
CA PHE A 345 9.27 18.59 -13.15
C PHE A 345 10.54 17.80 -13.48
N LEU A 346 10.50 16.93 -14.48
CA LEU A 346 11.69 16.17 -14.89
C LEU A 346 12.83 17.06 -15.39
N ILE A 347 12.51 18.15 -16.09
CA ILE A 347 13.52 19.15 -16.50
C ILE A 347 14.18 19.79 -15.25
N LYS A 348 13.40 20.15 -14.22
CA LYS A 348 13.95 20.71 -12.98
C LYS A 348 14.82 19.72 -12.23
N VAL A 349 14.40 18.47 -12.11
CA VAL A 349 15.22 17.40 -11.53
C VAL A 349 16.52 17.21 -12.32
N LYS A 350 16.46 17.19 -13.66
CA LYS A 350 17.62 17.10 -14.54
C LYS A 350 18.59 18.28 -14.33
N GLU A 351 18.09 19.50 -14.40
CA GLU A 351 18.89 20.72 -14.21
C GLU A 351 19.63 20.72 -12.87
N ALA A 352 18.96 20.29 -11.79
CA ALA A 352 19.55 20.20 -10.46
C ALA A 352 20.66 19.14 -10.36
N LEU A 353 20.48 17.99 -11.04
CA LEU A 353 21.48 16.92 -11.04
C LEU A 353 22.67 17.22 -11.97
N GLU A 354 22.44 17.85 -13.13
CA GLU A 354 23.50 18.25 -14.05
C GLU A 354 24.29 19.46 -13.55
N ASN A 355 23.72 20.23 -12.62
CA ASN A 355 24.42 21.32 -11.93
C ASN A 355 24.19 21.24 -10.39
N PRO A 356 24.80 20.24 -9.71
CA PRO A 356 24.50 19.96 -8.29
C PRO A 356 24.94 21.05 -7.33
N VAL A 357 25.76 21.99 -7.75
CA VAL A 357 26.17 23.13 -6.92
C VAL A 357 24.97 24.01 -6.53
N ARG A 358 23.96 24.09 -7.40
CA ARG A 358 22.71 24.83 -7.13
C ARG A 358 21.95 24.31 -5.92
N LEU A 359 22.04 22.99 -5.63
CA LEU A 359 21.40 22.37 -4.46
C LEU A 359 21.99 22.81 -3.11
N PHE A 360 23.06 23.62 -3.11
CA PHE A 360 23.71 24.15 -1.91
C PHE A 360 23.55 25.65 -1.78
N LEU A 361 22.97 26.33 -2.77
CA LEU A 361 22.88 27.79 -2.79
C LEU A 361 21.50 28.28 -2.31
N ASP A 362 20.52 27.38 -2.24
CA ASP A 362 19.17 27.57 -1.70
C ASP A 362 19.08 26.83 -0.34
#